data_ded27b83806f12a4914e9a701159abda
#
_entry.id   ded27b83806f12a4914e9a701159abda
#
_cell.length_a   1.000
_cell.length_b   1.000
_cell.length_c   1.000
_cell.angle_alpha   90.00
_cell.angle_beta   90.00
_cell.angle_gamma   90.00
#
_symmetry.space_group_name_H-M   'P 1'
#
loop_
_entity.id
_entity.type
_entity.pdbx_description
1 polymer ?
#
loop_
_entity_poly.entity_id
_entity_poly.type
_entity_poly.pdbx_seq_one_letter_code
_entity_poly.pdbx_strand_id
1 'polypeptide(L)'
;MHNLIPNPALYLVATLFSLSPLCLADTVFLLNGDKISGEIKEFNEQNLIIKTSYAPKIAIERSAILSFEVSTPKPWSVGRSIQNISIQASEQHGMVLINHQQTPVDELRFSQHYADSDWDYSGSVETSLDVTKNKKNNQKLHIKGDITAETLQWRHNLKTEVRYETEDDLTKRNTLEGYYSLDYLLNEHWLLRQEDFYQEDKLGTDTHSYYAALGPGYRFWGAGRDKLDFVVTYNHFWLRQESFKLELNAWAASLNYKQYWFDGILESYADLQIAFPDMPAIDYISNSTVGLKYLLTQRIYLSFKYDFNDTKTVEGNTRDSSYTLGLGVSF
;
A
#
# COMPACT_ATOMS: atom_id res chain seq x y z
N MET A 1 -9.17 55.45 -62.27
CA MET A 1 -8.49 55.33 -60.98
C MET A 1 -9.34 54.48 -60.09
N HIS A 2 -9.06 53.15 -60.01
CA HIS A 2 -9.75 52.23 -59.12
C HIS A 2 -8.93 51.99 -57.86
N ASN A 3 -9.41 52.50 -56.75
CA ASN A 3 -8.86 52.21 -55.45
C ASN A 3 -9.26 50.78 -55.03
N LEU A 4 -8.30 49.89 -54.98
CA LEU A 4 -8.40 48.59 -54.36
C LEU A 4 -8.25 48.73 -52.84
N ILE A 5 -9.35 48.59 -52.10
CA ILE A 5 -9.33 48.50 -50.66
C ILE A 5 -8.90 47.07 -50.32
N PRO A 6 -7.82 46.79 -49.56
CA PRO A 6 -7.44 45.45 -49.19
C PRO A 6 -8.42 44.87 -48.15
N ASN A 7 -8.87 43.69 -48.42
CA ASN A 7 -9.86 42.93 -47.62
C ASN A 7 -9.30 42.59 -46.24
N PRO A 8 -9.85 43.07 -45.11
CA PRO A 8 -9.31 42.82 -43.76
C PRO A 8 -9.41 41.38 -43.31
N ALA A 9 -10.16 40.53 -44.07
CA ALA A 9 -10.29 39.10 -43.71
C ALA A 9 -9.03 38.28 -43.96
N LEU A 10 -8.03 38.79 -44.70
CA LEU A 10 -6.79 38.06 -45.01
C LEU A 10 -5.74 38.16 -43.90
N TYR A 11 -5.86 39.13 -42.99
CA TYR A 11 -4.92 39.32 -41.87
C TYR A 11 -5.35 38.53 -40.61
N LEU A 12 -6.62 38.09 -40.53
CA LEU A 12 -7.12 37.32 -39.37
C LEU A 12 -6.74 35.85 -39.43
N VAL A 13 -6.42 35.30 -40.62
CA VAL A 13 -6.06 33.88 -40.79
C VAL A 13 -4.56 33.65 -40.53
N ALA A 14 -3.71 34.67 -40.68
CA ALA A 14 -2.26 34.53 -40.50
C ALA A 14 -1.81 34.56 -39.02
N THR A 15 -2.65 35.00 -38.07
CA THR A 15 -2.31 35.07 -36.64
C THR A 15 -2.77 33.87 -35.81
N LEU A 16 -3.50 32.92 -36.39
CA LEU A 16 -4.00 31.74 -35.71
C LEU A 16 -3.07 30.52 -35.79
N PHE A 17 -1.95 30.59 -36.50
CA PHE A 17 -1.05 29.48 -36.75
C PHE A 17 0.23 29.45 -35.91
N SER A 18 0.40 30.32 -34.89
CA SER A 18 1.62 30.40 -34.09
C SER A 18 1.46 30.07 -32.61
N LEU A 19 0.36 29.44 -32.20
CA LEU A 19 0.22 28.78 -30.91
C LEU A 19 0.51 27.29 -31.03
N SER A 20 1.74 26.92 -31.38
CA SER A 20 2.23 25.58 -31.07
C SER A 20 2.19 25.46 -29.54
N PRO A 21 1.48 24.47 -28.97
CA PRO A 21 1.61 24.19 -27.55
C PRO A 21 3.08 23.87 -27.33
N LEU A 22 3.79 24.70 -26.59
CA LEU A 22 5.08 24.35 -26.01
C LEU A 22 4.80 23.12 -25.13
N CYS A 23 5.07 21.94 -25.66
CA CYS A 23 5.07 20.71 -24.89
C CYS A 23 6.26 20.82 -23.93
N LEU A 24 6.02 21.38 -22.77
CA LEU A 24 7.00 21.54 -21.70
C LEU A 24 7.20 20.14 -21.09
N ALA A 25 8.18 19.42 -21.63
CA ALA A 25 8.60 18.12 -21.08
C ALA A 25 9.47 18.39 -19.84
N ASP A 26 9.33 17.52 -18.83
CA ASP A 26 10.28 17.46 -17.73
C ASP A 26 11.65 16.99 -18.26
N THR A 27 12.73 17.38 -17.62
CA THR A 27 14.09 17.00 -18.07
C THR A 27 14.93 16.56 -16.88
N VAL A 28 15.56 15.41 -16.99
CA VAL A 28 16.51 14.88 -16.01
C VAL A 28 17.91 15.01 -16.55
N PHE A 29 18.80 15.58 -15.76
CA PHE A 29 20.23 15.77 -16.07
C PHE A 29 21.02 14.73 -15.28
N LEU A 30 21.87 13.96 -15.96
CA LEU A 30 22.68 12.91 -15.37
C LEU A 30 24.12 13.33 -15.12
N LEU A 31 24.78 12.68 -14.18
CA LEU A 31 26.18 12.96 -13.84
C LEU A 31 27.16 12.70 -15.00
N ASN A 32 26.81 11.81 -15.92
CA ASN A 32 27.60 11.52 -17.12
C ASN A 32 27.42 12.57 -18.23
N GLY A 33 26.59 13.60 -18.01
CA GLY A 33 26.27 14.66 -18.96
C GLY A 33 25.09 14.40 -19.88
N ASP A 34 24.46 13.22 -19.80
CA ASP A 34 23.26 12.90 -20.58
C ASP A 34 22.03 13.66 -20.07
N LYS A 35 21.06 13.85 -20.98
CA LYS A 35 19.76 14.46 -20.67
C LYS A 35 18.65 13.57 -21.17
N ILE A 36 17.67 13.32 -20.32
CA ILE A 36 16.48 12.54 -20.65
C ILE A 36 15.27 13.44 -20.49
N SER A 37 14.55 13.69 -21.60
CA SER A 37 13.33 14.50 -21.58
C SER A 37 12.10 13.61 -21.73
N GLY A 38 11.08 13.91 -20.92
CA GLY A 38 9.85 13.14 -20.89
C GLY A 38 8.91 13.63 -19.80
N GLU A 39 8.09 12.77 -19.26
CA GLU A 39 7.19 13.04 -18.16
C GLU A 39 7.65 12.25 -16.94
N ILE A 40 8.03 12.94 -15.87
CA ILE A 40 8.38 12.30 -14.59
C ILE A 40 7.09 11.73 -13.99
N LYS A 41 7.10 10.42 -13.77
CA LYS A 41 5.97 9.64 -13.24
C LYS A 41 6.13 9.33 -11.76
N GLU A 42 7.36 9.18 -11.29
CA GLU A 42 7.66 8.83 -9.91
C GLU A 42 9.07 9.32 -9.54
N PHE A 43 9.24 9.76 -8.32
CA PHE A 43 10.52 10.06 -7.71
C PHE A 43 10.50 9.61 -6.25
N ASN A 44 11.18 8.52 -5.97
CA ASN A 44 11.24 7.89 -4.64
C ASN A 44 12.68 7.86 -4.11
N GLU A 45 12.93 7.13 -3.04
CA GLU A 45 14.25 7.06 -2.39
C GLU A 45 15.35 6.43 -3.26
N GLN A 46 14.98 5.56 -4.18
CA GLN A 46 15.92 4.77 -4.99
C GLN A 46 16.03 5.28 -6.41
N ASN A 47 14.89 5.62 -7.03
CA ASN A 47 14.82 5.87 -8.47
C ASN A 47 13.95 7.08 -8.82
N LEU A 48 14.25 7.66 -9.99
CA LEU A 48 13.36 8.51 -10.76
C LEU A 48 12.82 7.73 -11.95
N ILE A 49 11.51 7.70 -12.10
CA ILE A 49 10.86 7.05 -13.23
C ILE A 49 10.33 8.11 -14.18
N ILE A 50 10.80 8.05 -15.43
CA ILE A 50 10.40 8.97 -16.49
C ILE A 50 9.83 8.18 -17.68
N LYS A 51 8.73 8.68 -18.24
CA LYS A 51 8.12 8.21 -19.49
C LYS A 51 8.58 9.11 -20.63
N THR A 52 9.11 8.52 -21.68
CA THR A 52 9.52 9.24 -22.89
C THR A 52 8.60 8.88 -24.06
N SER A 53 8.80 9.53 -25.21
CA SER A 53 8.05 9.21 -26.42
C SER A 53 8.39 7.82 -27.01
N TYR A 54 9.54 7.28 -26.65
CA TYR A 54 10.06 6.00 -27.17
C TYR A 54 10.12 4.88 -26.12
N ALA A 55 9.96 5.19 -24.84
CA ALA A 55 9.95 4.21 -23.75
C ALA A 55 8.88 4.56 -22.72
N PRO A 56 7.99 3.61 -22.37
CA PRO A 56 6.92 3.86 -21.41
C PRO A 56 7.44 4.02 -19.97
N LYS A 57 8.61 3.46 -19.67
CA LYS A 57 9.23 3.51 -18.34
C LYS A 57 10.75 3.43 -18.47
N ILE A 58 11.43 4.46 -17.96
CA ILE A 58 12.89 4.46 -17.76
C ILE A 58 13.11 4.72 -16.28
N ALA A 59 13.74 3.78 -15.59
CA ALA A 59 14.15 3.94 -14.20
C ALA A 59 15.60 4.47 -14.18
N ILE A 60 15.80 5.57 -13.48
CA ILE A 60 17.12 6.23 -13.32
C ILE A 60 17.44 6.15 -11.83
N GLU A 61 18.57 5.53 -11.50
CA GLU A 61 19.04 5.50 -10.11
C GLU A 61 19.27 6.94 -9.60
N ARG A 62 18.80 7.22 -8.40
CA ARG A 62 18.92 8.55 -7.81
C ARG A 62 20.36 9.04 -7.71
N SER A 63 21.29 8.14 -7.44
CA SER A 63 22.73 8.41 -7.39
C SER A 63 23.33 8.88 -8.74
N ALA A 64 22.67 8.58 -9.87
CA ALA A 64 23.09 9.00 -11.20
C ALA A 64 22.57 10.38 -11.60
N ILE A 65 21.66 10.98 -10.82
CA ILE A 65 20.98 12.24 -11.13
C ILE A 65 21.83 13.41 -10.66
N LEU A 66 22.20 14.32 -11.58
CA LEU A 66 22.78 15.60 -11.25
C LEU A 66 21.72 16.57 -10.71
N SER A 67 20.67 16.75 -11.49
CA SER A 67 19.53 17.61 -11.19
C SER A 67 18.36 17.29 -12.12
N PHE A 68 17.20 17.92 -11.94
CA PHE A 68 16.08 17.78 -12.86
C PHE A 68 15.22 19.05 -12.91
N GLU A 69 14.42 19.16 -13.96
CA GLU A 69 13.51 20.26 -14.22
C GLU A 69 12.09 19.73 -14.42
N VAL A 70 11.13 20.36 -13.76
CA VAL A 70 9.69 20.11 -13.90
C VAL A 70 9.02 21.39 -14.32
N SER A 71 8.65 21.44 -15.58
CA SER A 71 8.14 22.68 -16.21
C SER A 71 6.68 22.97 -15.84
N THR A 72 5.87 21.93 -15.65
CA THR A 72 4.46 22.08 -15.27
C THR A 72 4.32 21.85 -13.76
N PRO A 73 3.70 22.77 -13.01
CA PRO A 73 3.48 22.57 -11.58
C PRO A 73 2.76 21.23 -11.29
N LYS A 74 3.34 20.46 -10.41
CA LYS A 74 2.81 19.16 -9.95
C LYS A 74 2.87 19.10 -8.44
N PRO A 75 2.03 18.24 -7.78
CA PRO A 75 2.08 18.06 -6.33
C PRO A 75 3.33 17.25 -5.95
N TRP A 76 4.34 17.92 -5.45
CA TRP A 76 5.56 17.33 -4.90
C TRP A 76 5.51 17.36 -3.38
N SER A 77 5.96 16.30 -2.76
CA SER A 77 6.31 16.31 -1.35
C SER A 77 7.67 17.00 -1.20
N VAL A 78 7.72 18.09 -0.45
CA VAL A 78 8.92 18.82 -0.09
C VAL A 78 9.07 18.72 1.42
N GLY A 79 9.98 17.86 1.88
CA GLY A 79 10.07 17.49 3.29
C GLY A 79 8.73 16.93 3.79
N ARG A 80 8.02 17.70 4.63
CA ARG A 80 6.74 17.27 5.26
C ARG A 80 5.48 17.86 4.63
N SER A 81 5.61 18.63 3.55
CA SER A 81 4.48 19.32 2.94
C SER A 81 4.34 18.98 1.47
N ILE A 82 3.09 18.82 1.02
CA ILE A 82 2.77 18.71 -0.41
C ILE A 82 2.55 20.10 -0.95
N GLN A 83 3.28 20.42 -2.01
CA GLN A 83 3.22 21.71 -2.66
C GLN A 83 3.09 21.53 -4.18
N ASN A 84 2.17 22.25 -4.78
CA ASN A 84 2.04 22.27 -6.23
C ASN A 84 3.11 23.23 -6.81
N ILE A 85 4.23 22.66 -7.26
CA ILE A 85 5.43 23.41 -7.65
C ILE A 85 5.97 23.00 -9.02
N SER A 86 6.62 23.94 -9.67
CA SER A 86 7.60 23.71 -10.74
C SER A 86 8.99 23.69 -10.14
N ILE A 87 9.87 22.90 -10.73
CA ILE A 87 11.23 22.71 -10.27
C ILE A 87 12.17 23.13 -11.40
N GLN A 88 13.18 23.92 -11.08
CA GLN A 88 14.25 24.29 -12.00
C GLN A 88 15.51 23.49 -11.68
N ALA A 89 16.26 23.13 -12.72
CA ALA A 89 17.52 22.44 -12.54
C ALA A 89 18.56 23.36 -11.85
N SER A 90 19.40 22.74 -11.02
CA SER A 90 20.57 23.37 -10.41
C SER A 90 21.86 22.84 -11.03
N GLU A 91 22.90 23.65 -11.09
CA GLU A 91 24.23 23.18 -11.47
C GLU A 91 24.93 22.38 -10.37
N GLN A 92 24.42 22.48 -9.14
CA GLN A 92 24.99 21.76 -7.99
C GLN A 92 24.39 20.34 -7.92
N HIS A 93 25.27 19.35 -7.82
CA HIS A 93 24.89 17.94 -7.69
C HIS A 93 23.96 17.69 -6.50
N GLY A 94 22.87 16.96 -6.74
CA GLY A 94 21.90 16.61 -5.71
C GLY A 94 21.01 17.77 -5.26
N MET A 95 20.98 18.89 -6.02
CA MET A 95 20.15 20.05 -5.71
C MET A 95 19.23 20.40 -6.88
N VAL A 96 18.12 21.02 -6.56
CA VAL A 96 17.19 21.67 -7.48
C VAL A 96 16.84 23.06 -6.96
N LEU A 97 16.20 23.89 -7.78
CA LEU A 97 15.70 25.21 -7.38
C LEU A 97 14.17 25.17 -7.32
N ILE A 98 13.63 25.49 -6.15
CA ILE A 98 12.21 25.67 -5.89
C ILE A 98 12.02 27.11 -5.42
N ASN A 99 11.23 27.91 -6.15
CA ASN A 99 11.05 29.32 -5.85
C ASN A 99 12.39 30.08 -5.67
N HIS A 100 13.39 29.75 -6.51
CA HIS A 100 14.75 30.30 -6.47
C HIS A 100 15.58 29.92 -5.24
N GLN A 101 15.11 28.98 -4.40
CA GLN A 101 15.86 28.44 -3.29
C GLN A 101 16.41 27.05 -3.64
N GLN A 102 17.66 26.80 -3.29
CA GLN A 102 18.26 25.48 -3.44
C GLN A 102 17.64 24.51 -2.44
N THR A 103 17.13 23.42 -2.94
CA THR A 103 16.49 22.35 -2.16
C THR A 103 17.20 21.04 -2.48
N PRO A 104 17.60 20.26 -1.46
CA PRO A 104 18.17 18.94 -1.67
C PRO A 104 17.17 18.01 -2.36
N VAL A 105 17.64 17.27 -3.36
CA VAL A 105 16.81 16.25 -4.05
C VAL A 105 16.29 15.21 -3.05
N ASP A 106 17.04 14.99 -1.96
CA ASP A 106 16.70 14.02 -0.92
C ASP A 106 15.45 14.37 -0.12
N GLU A 107 15.05 15.63 -0.12
CA GLU A 107 13.84 16.11 0.51
C GLU A 107 12.60 16.01 -0.39
N LEU A 108 12.79 15.58 -1.65
CA LEU A 108 11.72 15.54 -2.64
C LEU A 108 11.20 14.13 -2.89
N ARG A 109 9.88 14.03 -3.02
CA ARG A 109 9.17 12.82 -3.45
C ARG A 109 8.05 13.21 -4.41
N PHE A 110 7.83 12.37 -5.40
CA PHE A 110 6.75 12.53 -6.35
C PHE A 110 6.22 11.18 -6.80
N SER A 111 4.92 11.06 -6.84
CA SER A 111 4.25 9.97 -7.56
C SER A 111 3.11 10.55 -8.37
N GLN A 112 3.06 10.26 -9.65
CA GLN A 112 1.96 10.68 -10.51
C GLN A 112 0.63 10.06 -10.08
N HIS A 113 0.69 8.93 -9.43
CA HIS A 113 -0.47 8.27 -8.85
C HIS A 113 -1.22 9.18 -7.87
N TYR A 114 -0.46 9.95 -7.07
CA TYR A 114 -1.01 10.98 -6.18
C TYR A 114 -1.31 12.32 -6.89
N ALA A 115 -0.80 12.51 -8.11
CA ALA A 115 -1.02 13.74 -8.88
C ALA A 115 -2.31 13.67 -9.71
N ASP A 116 -2.67 12.48 -10.19
CA ASP A 116 -3.83 12.24 -11.05
C ASP A 116 -5.13 12.00 -10.24
N SER A 117 -5.00 11.54 -9.00
CA SER A 117 -6.09 11.46 -8.02
C SER A 117 -5.54 11.70 -6.62
N ASP A 118 -6.33 12.33 -5.75
CA ASP A 118 -5.98 12.50 -4.33
C ASP A 118 -5.86 11.13 -3.62
N TRP A 119 -6.40 10.07 -4.23
CA TRP A 119 -6.46 8.71 -3.68
C TRP A 119 -5.98 7.67 -4.66
N ASP A 120 -5.12 6.78 -4.18
CA ASP A 120 -4.74 5.52 -4.82
C ASP A 120 -5.54 4.37 -4.22
N TYR A 121 -6.07 3.52 -5.09
CA TYR A 121 -6.85 2.34 -4.70
C TYR A 121 -6.20 1.08 -5.23
N SER A 122 -6.04 0.11 -4.35
CA SER A 122 -5.62 -1.22 -4.72
C SER A 122 -6.38 -2.25 -3.91
N GLY A 123 -6.53 -3.45 -4.44
CA GLY A 123 -7.22 -4.49 -3.71
C GLY A 123 -7.06 -5.85 -4.33
N SER A 124 -7.54 -6.83 -3.59
CA SER A 124 -7.57 -8.21 -4.06
C SER A 124 -8.74 -8.98 -3.47
N VAL A 125 -9.21 -9.96 -4.22
CA VAL A 125 -10.13 -11.00 -3.74
C VAL A 125 -9.49 -12.35 -4.02
N GLU A 126 -9.43 -13.17 -3.00
CA GLU A 126 -8.84 -14.51 -3.04
C GLU A 126 -9.83 -15.54 -2.55
N THR A 127 -9.88 -16.68 -3.19
CA THR A 127 -10.67 -17.83 -2.76
C THR A 127 -9.82 -19.09 -2.72
N SER A 128 -10.05 -19.91 -1.73
CA SER A 128 -9.55 -21.28 -1.69
C SER A 128 -10.68 -22.23 -1.35
N LEU A 129 -10.69 -23.38 -2.03
CA LEU A 129 -11.66 -24.44 -1.81
C LEU A 129 -10.88 -25.75 -1.63
N ASP A 130 -11.09 -26.43 -0.51
CA ASP A 130 -10.59 -27.77 -0.27
C ASP A 130 -11.78 -28.72 -0.13
N VAL A 131 -11.76 -29.79 -0.92
CA VAL A 131 -12.77 -30.85 -0.89
C VAL A 131 -12.05 -32.17 -0.74
N THR A 132 -12.13 -32.77 0.45
CA THR A 132 -11.50 -34.04 0.75
C THR A 132 -12.59 -35.10 1.00
N LYS A 133 -12.58 -36.16 0.18
CA LYS A 133 -13.49 -37.33 0.31
C LYS A 133 -12.68 -38.56 0.68
N ASN A 134 -12.68 -38.89 1.96
CA ASN A 134 -12.05 -40.08 2.50
C ASN A 134 -13.08 -40.85 3.36
N LYS A 135 -12.67 -41.27 4.57
CA LYS A 135 -13.60 -41.82 5.58
C LYS A 135 -14.61 -40.77 6.06
N LYS A 136 -14.25 -39.46 5.94
CA LYS A 136 -15.08 -38.29 6.22
C LYS A 136 -15.10 -37.39 4.99
N ASN A 137 -16.23 -36.76 4.76
CA ASN A 137 -16.40 -35.80 3.69
C ASN A 137 -16.18 -34.39 4.23
N ASN A 138 -15.01 -33.81 3.94
CA ASN A 138 -14.65 -32.44 4.39
C ASN A 138 -14.73 -31.45 3.24
N GLN A 139 -15.37 -30.31 3.48
CA GLN A 139 -15.41 -29.21 2.57
C GLN A 139 -14.99 -27.93 3.32
N LYS A 140 -14.05 -27.17 2.76
CA LYS A 140 -13.59 -25.91 3.32
C LYS A 140 -13.66 -24.84 2.24
N LEU A 141 -14.38 -23.79 2.53
CA LEU A 141 -14.44 -22.59 1.71
C LEU A 141 -13.82 -21.45 2.50
N HIS A 142 -12.89 -20.76 1.85
CA HIS A 142 -12.23 -19.61 2.43
C HIS A 142 -12.22 -18.48 1.38
N ILE A 143 -12.75 -17.32 1.74
CA ILE A 143 -12.82 -16.14 0.89
C ILE A 143 -12.17 -14.99 1.66
N LYS A 144 -11.25 -14.28 1.01
CA LYS A 144 -10.60 -13.07 1.51
C LYS A 144 -10.83 -11.90 0.58
N GLY A 145 -11.06 -10.74 1.15
CA GLY A 145 -11.03 -9.45 0.47
C GLY A 145 -10.03 -8.51 1.16
N ASP A 146 -9.31 -7.74 0.37
CA ASP A 146 -8.37 -6.73 0.83
C ASP A 146 -8.54 -5.49 -0.05
N ILE A 147 -8.70 -4.32 0.57
CA ILE A 147 -8.79 -3.03 -0.13
C ILE A 147 -7.93 -2.03 0.62
N THR A 148 -7.04 -1.37 -0.10
CA THR A 148 -6.25 -0.25 0.39
C THR A 148 -6.64 1.00 -0.38
N ALA A 149 -6.87 2.09 0.33
CA ALA A 149 -7.01 3.44 -0.22
C ALA A 149 -5.94 4.33 0.44
N GLU A 150 -5.09 4.95 -0.36
CA GLU A 150 -3.91 5.65 0.13
C GLU A 150 -3.80 7.04 -0.49
N THR A 151 -3.36 8.01 0.33
CA THR A 151 -2.86 9.32 -0.07
C THR A 151 -1.45 9.49 0.47
N LEU A 152 -0.82 10.64 0.24
CA LEU A 152 0.49 10.94 0.85
C LEU A 152 0.46 11.02 2.38
N GLN A 153 -0.71 11.27 3.00
CA GLN A 153 -0.84 11.43 4.45
C GLN A 153 -1.68 10.33 5.11
N TRP A 154 -2.60 9.71 4.36
CA TRP A 154 -3.56 8.77 4.90
C TRP A 154 -3.49 7.44 4.17
N ARG A 155 -3.56 6.36 4.92
CA ARG A 155 -3.73 5.02 4.36
C ARG A 155 -4.82 4.28 5.11
N HIS A 156 -5.87 3.91 4.39
CA HIS A 156 -6.94 3.05 4.86
C HIS A 156 -6.71 1.64 4.32
N ASN A 157 -6.81 0.66 5.15
CA ASN A 157 -6.80 -0.73 4.74
C ASN A 157 -7.97 -1.46 5.37
N LEU A 158 -8.77 -2.13 4.55
CA LEU A 158 -9.88 -2.97 4.97
C LEU A 158 -9.61 -4.40 4.50
N LYS A 159 -9.57 -5.34 5.43
CA LYS A 159 -9.48 -6.76 5.16
C LYS A 159 -10.74 -7.47 5.66
N THR A 160 -11.25 -8.40 4.88
CA THR A 160 -12.39 -9.24 5.27
C THR A 160 -12.06 -10.69 5.01
N GLU A 161 -12.54 -11.58 5.87
CA GLU A 161 -12.30 -13.01 5.72
C GLU A 161 -13.53 -13.81 6.15
N VAL A 162 -13.95 -14.72 5.28
CA VAL A 162 -15.05 -15.68 5.56
C VAL A 162 -14.46 -17.07 5.48
N ARG A 163 -14.67 -17.86 6.54
CA ARG A 163 -14.28 -19.28 6.59
C ARG A 163 -15.51 -20.12 6.90
N TYR A 164 -15.77 -21.10 6.05
CA TYR A 164 -16.83 -22.07 6.21
C TYR A 164 -16.29 -23.48 6.02
N GLU A 165 -16.46 -24.32 7.02
CA GLU A 165 -16.00 -25.71 6.99
C GLU A 165 -17.12 -26.66 7.40
N THR A 166 -17.28 -27.75 6.66
CA THR A 166 -18.18 -28.87 7.00
C THR A 166 -17.42 -30.18 7.03
N GLU A 167 -17.84 -31.04 7.94
CA GLU A 167 -17.37 -32.44 8.03
C GLU A 167 -18.59 -33.33 8.18
N ASP A 168 -18.81 -34.23 7.21
CA ASP A 168 -19.98 -35.14 7.16
C ASP A 168 -21.30 -34.39 7.33
N ASP A 169 -21.46 -33.27 6.54
CA ASP A 169 -22.61 -32.37 6.55
C ASP A 169 -22.82 -31.58 7.87
N LEU A 170 -21.91 -31.75 8.84
CA LEU A 170 -21.92 -30.96 10.06
C LEU A 170 -20.99 -29.75 9.90
N THR A 171 -21.50 -28.54 10.15
CA THR A 171 -20.70 -27.32 10.14
C THR A 171 -19.68 -27.36 11.29
N LYS A 172 -18.40 -27.20 10.97
CA LYS A 172 -17.28 -27.21 11.92
C LYS A 172 -16.68 -25.80 12.12
N ARG A 173 -16.85 -24.94 11.15
CA ARG A 173 -16.44 -23.53 11.21
C ARG A 173 -17.40 -22.68 10.41
N ASN A 174 -17.77 -21.52 10.97
CA ASN A 174 -18.55 -20.50 10.28
C ASN A 174 -18.15 -19.13 10.88
N THR A 175 -17.03 -18.57 10.39
CA THR A 175 -16.49 -17.33 10.92
C THR A 175 -16.50 -16.23 9.86
N LEU A 176 -16.82 -15.02 10.32
CA LEU A 176 -16.66 -13.76 9.59
C LEU A 176 -15.68 -12.89 10.36
N GLU A 177 -14.63 -12.43 9.70
CA GLU A 177 -13.64 -11.51 10.24
C GLU A 177 -13.58 -10.23 9.42
N GLY A 178 -13.45 -9.11 10.10
CA GLY A 178 -13.21 -7.79 9.51
C GLY A 178 -12.08 -7.10 10.26
N TYR A 179 -11.10 -6.59 9.52
CA TYR A 179 -10.01 -5.80 10.04
C TYR A 179 -9.94 -4.48 9.28
N TYR A 180 -9.88 -3.38 9.99
CA TYR A 180 -9.68 -2.06 9.43
C TYR A 180 -8.48 -1.41 10.09
N SER A 181 -7.62 -0.78 9.31
CA SER A 181 -6.57 0.09 9.84
C SER A 181 -6.56 1.44 9.13
N LEU A 182 -6.29 2.46 9.92
CA LEU A 182 -6.09 3.84 9.48
C LEU A 182 -4.73 4.30 9.93
N ASP A 183 -3.84 4.59 8.97
CA ASP A 183 -2.54 5.19 9.22
C ASP A 183 -2.56 6.67 8.87
N TYR A 184 -2.12 7.49 9.80
CA TYR A 184 -1.76 8.88 9.55
C TYR A 184 -0.24 8.99 9.45
N LEU A 185 0.26 9.30 8.25
CA LEU A 185 1.69 9.41 7.95
C LEU A 185 2.20 10.78 8.40
N LEU A 186 2.89 10.83 9.53
CA LEU A 186 3.47 12.06 10.09
C LEU A 186 4.64 12.57 9.24
N ASN A 187 5.39 11.65 8.64
CA ASN A 187 6.48 11.87 7.69
C ASN A 187 6.80 10.55 6.97
N GLU A 188 7.92 10.47 6.25
CA GLU A 188 8.35 9.29 5.51
C GLU A 188 8.53 8.03 6.39
N HIS A 189 8.85 8.22 7.68
CA HIS A 189 9.17 7.12 8.59
C HIS A 189 8.14 6.93 9.71
N TRP A 190 7.58 8.01 10.24
CA TRP A 190 6.69 7.93 11.40
C TRP A 190 5.22 7.96 10.99
N LEU A 191 4.46 7.08 11.58
CA LEU A 191 3.02 7.02 11.42
C LEU A 191 2.31 6.85 12.77
N LEU A 192 1.03 7.21 12.80
CA LEU A 192 0.11 6.88 13.87
C LEU A 192 -0.93 5.94 13.29
N ARG A 193 -1.11 4.77 13.87
CA ARG A 193 -2.05 3.74 13.43
C ARG A 193 -3.20 3.59 14.40
N GLN A 194 -4.41 3.62 13.88
CA GLN A 194 -5.61 3.07 14.51
C GLN A 194 -5.94 1.73 13.86
N GLU A 195 -6.38 0.76 14.65
CA GLU A 195 -6.83 -0.55 14.17
C GLU A 195 -8.16 -0.89 14.83
N ASP A 196 -9.05 -1.50 14.06
CA ASP A 196 -10.31 -2.07 14.51
C ASP A 196 -10.43 -3.48 13.94
N PHE A 197 -10.75 -4.43 14.79
CA PHE A 197 -10.98 -5.82 14.41
C PHE A 197 -12.32 -6.28 14.93
N TYR A 198 -13.03 -7.02 14.09
CA TYR A 198 -14.28 -7.69 14.44
C TYR A 198 -14.23 -9.13 13.97
N GLN A 199 -14.66 -10.04 14.80
CA GLN A 199 -14.86 -11.45 14.47
C GLN A 199 -16.18 -11.92 15.02
N GLU A 200 -16.93 -12.66 14.20
CA GLU A 200 -18.13 -13.39 14.56
C GLU A 200 -17.92 -14.87 14.28
N ASP A 201 -18.15 -15.72 15.27
CA ASP A 201 -18.21 -17.18 15.11
C ASP A 201 -19.63 -17.65 15.41
N LYS A 202 -20.29 -18.23 14.38
CA LYS A 202 -21.69 -18.70 14.44
C LYS A 202 -21.83 -20.15 14.90
N LEU A 203 -20.73 -20.79 15.32
CA LEU A 203 -20.76 -22.15 15.81
C LEU A 203 -20.93 -22.23 17.32
N GLY A 204 -21.97 -22.91 17.74
CA GLY A 204 -22.26 -23.24 19.13
C GLY A 204 -22.86 -22.08 19.89
N THR A 205 -22.06 -21.33 20.59
CA THR A 205 -22.44 -20.11 21.30
C THR A 205 -21.99 -18.92 20.47
N ASP A 206 -22.90 -18.11 19.94
CA ASP A 206 -22.59 -16.89 19.17
C ASP A 206 -21.52 -16.08 19.88
N THR A 207 -20.28 -16.17 19.35
CA THR A 207 -19.11 -15.50 19.92
C THR A 207 -18.76 -14.31 19.06
N HIS A 208 -18.74 -13.13 19.67
CA HIS A 208 -18.31 -11.90 19.04
C HIS A 208 -17.05 -11.39 19.74
N SER A 209 -16.02 -11.15 18.96
CA SER A 209 -14.78 -10.51 19.40
C SER A 209 -14.60 -9.19 18.68
N TYR A 210 -14.24 -8.18 19.42
CA TYR A 210 -13.90 -6.87 18.88
C TYR A 210 -12.66 -6.34 19.60
N TYR A 211 -11.75 -5.66 18.87
CA TYR A 211 -10.77 -4.79 19.52
C TYR A 211 -10.61 -3.49 18.75
N ALA A 212 -10.28 -2.43 19.50
CA ALA A 212 -9.79 -1.17 18.97
C ALA A 212 -8.38 -0.93 19.51
N ALA A 213 -7.51 -0.42 18.67
CA ALA A 213 -6.11 -0.18 18.99
C ALA A 213 -5.62 1.15 18.43
N LEU A 214 -4.68 1.77 19.15
CA LEU A 214 -4.02 3.00 18.71
C LEU A 214 -2.55 2.96 19.10
N GLY A 215 -1.67 3.42 18.21
CA GLY A 215 -0.27 3.54 18.56
C GLY A 215 0.63 4.04 17.45
N PRO A 216 1.87 4.43 17.80
CA PRO A 216 2.87 4.87 16.85
C PRO A 216 3.48 3.71 16.06
N GLY A 217 3.89 4.01 14.82
CA GLY A 217 4.64 3.10 13.99
C GLY A 217 5.83 3.78 13.33
N TYR A 218 6.78 2.94 12.92
CA TYR A 218 7.96 3.36 12.18
C TYR A 218 8.07 2.56 10.89
N ARG A 219 8.21 3.26 9.79
CA ARG A 219 8.46 2.72 8.47
C ARG A 219 9.95 2.72 8.19
N PHE A 220 10.54 1.53 8.06
CA PHE A 220 11.97 1.39 7.73
C PHE A 220 12.23 1.72 6.27
N TRP A 221 11.35 1.25 5.38
CA TRP A 221 11.31 1.61 3.95
C TRP A 221 9.89 1.46 3.43
N GLY A 222 9.60 2.11 2.34
CA GLY A 222 8.30 2.02 1.70
C GLY A 222 7.88 3.34 1.10
N ALA A 223 8.41 3.56 -0.11
CA ALA A 223 7.76 4.44 -1.05
C ALA A 223 7.13 3.54 -2.11
N GLY A 224 5.80 3.60 -2.26
CA GLY A 224 5.10 2.79 -3.25
C GLY A 224 4.72 1.39 -2.75
N ARG A 225 5.05 0.36 -3.56
CA ARG A 225 4.54 -1.02 -3.35
C ARG A 225 5.21 -1.79 -2.23
N ASP A 226 6.50 -1.55 -2.00
CA ASP A 226 7.30 -2.25 -0.99
C ASP A 226 7.16 -1.55 0.35
N LYS A 227 7.10 -2.30 1.45
CA LYS A 227 7.03 -1.72 2.78
C LYS A 227 7.57 -2.63 3.87
N LEU A 228 8.14 -2.01 4.89
CA LEU A 228 8.39 -2.63 6.19
C LEU A 228 7.99 -1.64 7.27
N ASP A 229 6.87 -1.91 7.93
CA ASP A 229 6.34 -1.08 9.00
C ASP A 229 6.43 -1.87 10.32
N PHE A 230 6.93 -1.25 11.37
CA PHE A 230 6.86 -1.73 12.76
C PHE A 230 5.93 -0.81 13.53
N VAL A 231 4.95 -1.40 14.24
CA VAL A 231 3.93 -0.63 14.96
C VAL A 231 3.78 -1.17 16.37
N VAL A 232 3.68 -0.28 17.35
CA VAL A 232 3.34 -0.63 18.73
C VAL A 232 2.00 0.01 19.07
N THR A 233 1.04 -0.79 19.49
CA THR A 233 -0.31 -0.34 19.79
C THR A 233 -0.73 -0.70 21.22
N TYR A 234 -1.58 0.14 21.78
CA TYR A 234 -2.36 -0.18 22.96
C TYR A 234 -3.76 -0.57 22.51
N ASN A 235 -4.18 -1.77 22.88
CA ASN A 235 -5.41 -2.40 22.42
C ASN A 235 -6.39 -2.54 23.57
N HIS A 236 -7.66 -2.36 23.27
CA HIS A 236 -8.77 -2.69 24.15
C HIS A 236 -9.64 -3.73 23.47
N PHE A 237 -9.84 -4.88 24.13
CA PHE A 237 -10.56 -6.03 23.61
C PHE A 237 -11.88 -6.20 24.33
N TRP A 238 -12.92 -6.56 23.55
CA TRP A 238 -14.22 -6.99 24.04
C TRP A 238 -14.50 -8.37 23.45
N LEU A 239 -14.69 -9.35 24.32
CA LEU A 239 -15.17 -10.66 23.97
C LEU A 239 -16.56 -10.85 24.56
N ARG A 240 -17.53 -11.19 23.74
CA ARG A 240 -18.90 -11.48 24.13
C ARG A 240 -19.28 -12.88 23.68
N GLN A 241 -19.74 -13.68 24.62
CA GLN A 241 -20.32 -14.99 24.42
C GLN A 241 -21.64 -15.02 25.20
N GLU A 242 -22.68 -15.76 24.80
CA GLU A 242 -24.04 -15.73 25.39
C GLU A 242 -24.13 -15.43 26.89
N SER A 243 -23.31 -16.09 27.71
CA SER A 243 -23.32 -15.93 29.18
C SER A 243 -22.07 -15.26 29.75
N PHE A 244 -21.11 -14.90 28.91
CA PHE A 244 -19.79 -14.41 29.33
C PHE A 244 -19.42 -13.14 28.57
N LYS A 245 -18.91 -12.15 29.32
CA LYS A 245 -18.31 -10.93 28.76
C LYS A 245 -16.92 -10.76 29.37
N LEU A 246 -15.93 -10.55 28.54
CA LEU A 246 -14.58 -10.25 28.94
C LEU A 246 -14.14 -8.94 28.28
N GLU A 247 -13.59 -8.05 29.08
CA GLU A 247 -12.90 -6.85 28.62
C GLU A 247 -11.48 -6.90 29.14
N LEU A 248 -10.50 -6.64 28.28
CA LEU A 248 -9.10 -6.62 28.65
C LEU A 248 -8.31 -5.64 27.79
N ASN A 249 -7.20 -5.18 28.31
CA ASN A 249 -6.24 -4.38 27.57
C ASN A 249 -5.00 -5.21 27.23
N ALA A 250 -4.30 -4.79 26.19
CA ALA A 250 -3.05 -5.39 25.79
C ALA A 250 -2.10 -4.37 25.13
N TRP A 251 -0.83 -4.51 25.36
CA TRP A 251 0.17 -3.94 24.47
C TRP A 251 0.45 -4.93 23.35
N ALA A 252 0.53 -4.45 22.11
CA ALA A 252 0.90 -5.27 20.99
C ALA A 252 2.01 -4.62 20.16
N ALA A 253 2.84 -5.47 19.55
CA ALA A 253 3.81 -5.06 18.56
C ALA A 253 3.55 -5.84 17.27
N SER A 254 3.58 -5.17 16.13
CA SER A 254 3.40 -5.78 14.82
C SER A 254 4.49 -5.37 13.85
N LEU A 255 4.85 -6.29 12.96
CA LEU A 255 5.75 -6.07 11.84
C LEU A 255 5.00 -6.45 10.56
N ASN A 256 4.84 -5.49 9.66
CA ASN A 256 4.18 -5.68 8.38
C ASN A 256 5.22 -5.51 7.28
N TYR A 257 5.52 -6.60 6.57
CA TYR A 257 6.46 -6.64 5.47
C TYR A 257 5.75 -6.98 4.17
N LYS A 258 6.17 -6.31 3.08
CA LYS A 258 5.74 -6.59 1.69
C LYS A 258 6.85 -6.19 0.74
N GLN A 259 7.20 -7.06 -0.18
CA GLN A 259 8.24 -6.84 -1.16
C GLN A 259 7.84 -7.44 -2.50
N TYR A 260 8.08 -6.70 -3.58
CA TYR A 260 7.89 -7.17 -4.95
C TYR A 260 9.23 -7.52 -5.59
N TRP A 261 9.26 -8.65 -6.30
CA TRP A 261 10.43 -9.20 -6.98
C TRP A 261 10.13 -9.39 -8.46
N PHE A 262 11.17 -9.36 -9.30
CA PHE A 262 11.06 -9.63 -10.73
C PHE A 262 10.01 -8.77 -11.44
N ASP A 263 10.14 -7.43 -11.29
CA ASP A 263 9.20 -6.45 -11.82
C ASP A 263 7.74 -6.67 -11.38
N GLY A 264 7.54 -7.19 -10.17
CA GLY A 264 6.23 -7.39 -9.56
C GLY A 264 5.57 -8.73 -9.89
N ILE A 265 6.28 -9.66 -10.54
CA ILE A 265 5.75 -11.01 -10.82
C ILE A 265 5.57 -11.81 -9.53
N LEU A 266 6.45 -11.62 -8.55
CA LEU A 266 6.39 -12.30 -7.26
C LEU A 266 6.27 -11.25 -6.13
N GLU A 267 5.26 -11.41 -5.29
CA GLU A 267 5.10 -10.67 -4.03
C GLU A 267 5.42 -11.61 -2.86
N SER A 268 6.30 -11.17 -1.96
CA SER A 268 6.49 -11.79 -0.64
C SER A 268 5.94 -10.88 0.43
N TYR A 269 5.26 -11.44 1.42
CA TYR A 269 4.71 -10.67 2.54
C TYR A 269 4.80 -11.44 3.85
N ALA A 270 4.86 -10.67 4.95
CA ALA A 270 4.77 -11.20 6.30
C ALA A 270 4.03 -10.21 7.19
N ASP A 271 3.04 -10.70 7.92
CA ASP A 271 2.35 -9.97 8.98
C ASP A 271 2.59 -10.73 10.29
N LEU A 272 3.38 -10.13 11.19
CA LEU A 272 3.74 -10.71 12.48
C LEU A 272 3.18 -9.82 13.58
N GLN A 273 2.49 -10.40 14.55
CA GLN A 273 1.94 -9.68 15.69
C GLN A 273 2.18 -10.48 16.96
N ILE A 274 2.55 -9.76 18.02
CA ILE A 274 2.58 -10.29 19.38
C ILE A 274 1.87 -9.31 20.31
N ALA A 275 0.96 -9.83 21.13
CA ALA A 275 0.20 -9.07 22.11
C ALA A 275 0.45 -9.61 23.52
N PHE A 276 0.51 -8.71 24.48
CA PHE A 276 0.69 -8.97 25.91
C PHE A 276 -0.54 -8.46 26.64
N PRO A 277 -1.56 -9.34 26.86
CA PRO A 277 -2.76 -8.95 27.57
C PRO A 277 -2.50 -8.63 29.05
N ASP A 278 -3.24 -7.65 29.57
CA ASP A 278 -3.26 -7.33 31.01
C ASP A 278 -4.16 -8.34 31.75
N MET A 279 -3.78 -9.62 31.66
CA MET A 279 -4.50 -10.74 32.22
C MET A 279 -3.51 -11.80 32.72
N PRO A 280 -3.43 -12.07 34.04
CA PRO A 280 -2.42 -12.95 34.63
C PRO A 280 -2.43 -14.39 34.07
N ALA A 281 -3.56 -14.81 33.46
CA ALA A 281 -3.70 -16.15 32.88
C ALA A 281 -3.05 -16.31 31.51
N ILE A 282 -2.72 -15.21 30.82
CA ILE A 282 -2.16 -15.23 29.46
C ILE A 282 -0.86 -14.43 29.42
N ASP A 283 0.24 -15.11 29.10
CA ASP A 283 1.55 -14.49 28.99
C ASP A 283 1.66 -13.65 27.68
N TYR A 284 1.28 -14.28 26.55
CA TYR A 284 1.23 -13.60 25.25
C TYR A 284 0.31 -14.34 24.24
N ILE A 285 -0.08 -13.59 23.22
CA ILE A 285 -0.75 -14.10 22.02
C ILE A 285 0.08 -13.67 20.82
N SER A 286 0.49 -14.61 19.96
CA SER A 286 1.23 -14.32 18.74
C SER A 286 0.49 -14.84 17.52
N ASN A 287 0.31 -13.97 16.53
CA ASN A 287 -0.27 -14.30 15.24
C ASN A 287 0.75 -13.97 14.15
N SER A 288 1.05 -14.93 13.30
CA SER A 288 2.05 -14.80 12.25
C SER A 288 1.52 -15.33 10.95
N THR A 289 1.61 -14.53 9.90
CA THR A 289 1.29 -14.93 8.54
C THR A 289 2.49 -14.63 7.65
N VAL A 290 2.93 -15.61 6.87
CA VAL A 290 3.95 -15.44 5.84
C VAL A 290 3.41 -16.00 4.53
N GLY A 291 3.62 -15.28 3.44
CA GLY A 291 3.10 -15.74 2.16
C GLY A 291 3.85 -15.23 0.94
N LEU A 292 3.52 -15.88 -0.16
CA LEU A 292 3.98 -15.55 -1.51
C LEU A 292 2.78 -15.45 -2.43
N LYS A 293 2.79 -14.48 -3.35
CA LYS A 293 1.83 -14.40 -4.45
C LYS A 293 2.60 -14.38 -5.76
N TYR A 294 2.26 -15.26 -6.68
CA TYR A 294 2.85 -15.36 -8.01
C TYR A 294 1.82 -14.94 -9.06
N LEU A 295 2.11 -13.87 -9.80
CA LEU A 295 1.25 -13.35 -10.84
C LEU A 295 1.28 -14.26 -12.07
N LEU A 296 0.12 -14.83 -12.42
CA LEU A 296 -0.11 -15.59 -13.65
C LEU A 296 -0.41 -14.66 -14.83
N THR A 297 -1.09 -13.56 -14.55
CA THR A 297 -1.42 -12.48 -15.49
C THR A 297 -1.28 -11.14 -14.77
N GLN A 298 -1.58 -10.04 -15.43
CA GLN A 298 -1.57 -8.70 -14.79
C GLN A 298 -2.52 -8.58 -13.59
N ARG A 299 -3.49 -9.48 -13.43
CA ARG A 299 -4.51 -9.40 -12.38
C ARG A 299 -4.72 -10.71 -11.62
N ILE A 300 -4.43 -11.86 -12.23
CA ILE A 300 -4.67 -13.18 -11.61
C ILE A 300 -3.38 -13.67 -10.98
N TYR A 301 -3.44 -14.13 -9.74
CA TYR A 301 -2.29 -14.67 -9.02
C TYR A 301 -2.62 -15.98 -8.31
N LEU A 302 -1.59 -16.79 -8.13
CA LEU A 302 -1.58 -17.90 -7.17
C LEU A 302 -0.96 -17.40 -5.87
N SER A 303 -1.54 -17.78 -4.74
CA SER A 303 -0.99 -17.51 -3.41
C SER A 303 -0.64 -18.77 -2.68
N PHE A 304 0.43 -18.71 -1.90
CA PHE A 304 0.78 -19.65 -0.87
C PHE A 304 0.93 -18.91 0.44
N LYS A 305 0.23 -19.35 1.49
CA LYS A 305 0.23 -18.71 2.79
C LYS A 305 0.47 -19.75 3.88
N TYR A 306 1.27 -19.40 4.86
CA TYR A 306 1.46 -20.11 6.11
C TYR A 306 1.03 -19.23 7.27
N ASP A 307 0.07 -19.68 8.05
CA ASP A 307 -0.38 -19.04 9.28
C ASP A 307 0.13 -19.84 10.48
N PHE A 308 0.63 -19.14 11.48
CA PHE A 308 1.08 -19.72 12.75
C PHE A 308 0.57 -18.86 13.90
N ASN A 309 -0.18 -19.48 14.82
CA ASN A 309 -0.70 -18.84 16.02
C ASN A 309 -0.16 -19.56 17.24
N ASP A 310 0.33 -18.81 18.22
CA ASP A 310 0.84 -19.33 19.49
C ASP A 310 0.28 -18.50 20.64
N THR A 311 -0.48 -19.13 21.51
CA THR A 311 -1.00 -18.52 22.73
C THR A 311 -0.38 -19.21 23.93
N LYS A 312 0.34 -18.44 24.73
CA LYS A 312 0.95 -18.91 25.97
C LYS A 312 0.13 -18.49 27.17
N THR A 313 -0.33 -19.50 27.91
CA THR A 313 -1.05 -19.32 29.17
C THR A 313 -0.30 -19.94 30.34
N VAL A 314 -0.73 -19.68 31.56
CA VAL A 314 -0.19 -20.32 32.77
C VAL A 314 -0.38 -21.83 32.79
N GLU A 315 -1.37 -22.36 32.03
CA GLU A 315 -1.65 -23.80 31.94
C GLU A 315 -0.86 -24.50 30.82
N GLY A 316 -0.26 -23.74 29.90
CA GLY A 316 0.53 -24.27 28.78
C GLY A 316 0.42 -23.45 27.52
N ASN A 317 0.97 -23.97 26.40
CA ASN A 317 0.93 -23.33 25.11
C ASN A 317 -0.08 -24.02 24.19
N THR A 318 -0.88 -23.20 23.52
CA THR A 318 -1.73 -23.66 22.39
C THR A 318 -1.12 -23.15 21.10
N ARG A 319 -0.87 -24.05 20.14
CA ARG A 319 -0.25 -23.74 18.85
C ARG A 319 -1.09 -24.29 17.72
N ASP A 320 -1.39 -23.41 16.78
CA ASP A 320 -2.11 -23.76 15.56
C ASP A 320 -1.30 -23.32 14.36
N SER A 321 -1.30 -24.13 13.31
CA SER A 321 -0.69 -23.74 12.04
C SER A 321 -1.50 -24.24 10.87
N SER A 322 -1.52 -23.46 9.80
CA SER A 322 -2.22 -23.85 8.56
C SER A 322 -1.46 -23.38 7.33
N TYR A 323 -1.59 -24.16 6.25
CA TYR A 323 -1.13 -23.83 4.92
C TYR A 323 -2.34 -23.60 4.02
N THR A 324 -2.30 -22.55 3.25
CA THR A 324 -3.38 -22.22 2.31
C THR A 324 -2.79 -21.99 0.93
N LEU A 325 -3.37 -22.65 -0.08
CA LEU A 325 -3.18 -22.37 -1.48
C LEU A 325 -4.41 -21.66 -2.00
N GLY A 326 -4.24 -20.50 -2.59
CA GLY A 326 -5.33 -19.68 -3.08
C GLY A 326 -5.16 -19.27 -4.53
N LEU A 327 -6.26 -18.88 -5.15
CA LEU A 327 -6.33 -18.21 -6.44
C LEU A 327 -7.03 -16.88 -6.22
N GLY A 328 -6.40 -15.80 -6.67
CA GLY A 328 -6.94 -14.47 -6.47
C GLY A 328 -6.88 -13.58 -7.68
N VAL A 329 -7.62 -12.49 -7.59
CA VAL A 329 -7.64 -11.39 -8.56
C VAL A 329 -7.28 -10.10 -7.84
N SER A 330 -6.34 -9.33 -8.40
CA SER A 330 -5.96 -7.99 -7.92
C SER A 330 -6.40 -6.90 -8.90
N PHE A 331 -6.63 -5.68 -8.37
CA PHE A 331 -7.02 -4.50 -9.14
C PHE A 331 -6.40 -3.24 -8.56
#